data_9993161ce64da3fe521f3579ac99659f
#
_entry.id   9993161ce64da3fe521f3579ac99659f
#
_cell.length_a   1.000
_cell.length_b   1.000
_cell.length_c   1.000
_cell.angle_alpha   90.00
_cell.angle_beta   90.00
_cell.angle_gamma   90.00
#
_symmetry.space_group_name_H-M   'P 1'
#
loop_
_entity.id
_entity.type
_entity.pdbx_description
1 polymer ?
#
loop_
_entity_poly.entity_id
_entity_poly.type
_entity_poly.pdbx_seq_one_letter_code
_entity_poly.pdbx_strand_id
1 'polypeptide(L)'
;LDAERIARMQAATALAAREAEISAMQQTYDELVTDLEAEVSSGQIEIERLREGLRLNVSDDVLFASGSAELDAVGRKVLEKVAGQLKSLDDFVEVRGHTDDRRIRGALARRFPTNWELAAARAARVVRLLESKGVPGERLAVVSLGPNDPRVPNDTREHRAMNRRIEIRLEPREKAGGEAGN
;
A
#
# COMPACT_ATOMS: atom_id res chain seq x y z
N LEU A 1 11.27 -38.29 -28.17
CA LEU A 1 10.22 -38.72 -27.22
C LEU A 1 10.63 -38.43 -25.77
N ASP A 2 11.87 -38.73 -25.34
CA ASP A 2 12.28 -38.52 -23.94
C ASP A 2 12.50 -37.08 -23.59
N ALA A 3 13.10 -36.27 -24.48
CA ALA A 3 13.30 -34.85 -24.23
C ALA A 3 11.97 -34.08 -24.12
N GLU A 4 11.00 -34.39 -24.97
CA GLU A 4 9.67 -33.79 -24.92
C GLU A 4 8.92 -34.17 -23.65
N ARG A 5 9.05 -35.42 -23.20
CA ARG A 5 8.44 -35.88 -21.96
C ARG A 5 9.05 -35.20 -20.74
N ILE A 6 10.37 -35.03 -20.72
CA ILE A 6 11.09 -34.31 -19.67
C ILE A 6 10.64 -32.85 -19.64
N ALA A 7 10.58 -32.19 -20.79
CA ALA A 7 10.12 -30.77 -20.88
C ALA A 7 8.68 -30.60 -20.36
N ARG A 8 7.77 -31.51 -20.70
CA ARG A 8 6.40 -31.51 -20.22
C ARG A 8 6.33 -31.70 -18.70
N MET A 9 7.12 -32.61 -18.14
CA MET A 9 7.20 -32.83 -16.69
C MET A 9 7.74 -31.60 -15.96
N GLN A 10 8.78 -30.98 -16.49
CA GLN A 10 9.34 -29.74 -15.93
C GLN A 10 8.34 -28.59 -15.98
N ALA A 11 7.64 -28.43 -17.07
CA ALA A 11 6.58 -27.40 -17.21
C ALA A 11 5.43 -27.66 -16.25
N ALA A 12 4.99 -28.91 -16.08
CA ALA A 12 3.93 -29.25 -15.14
C ALA A 12 4.36 -29.01 -13.68
N THR A 13 5.60 -29.32 -13.33
CA THR A 13 6.16 -29.06 -11.99
C THR A 13 6.25 -27.55 -11.72
N ALA A 14 6.72 -26.77 -12.69
CA ALA A 14 6.81 -25.33 -12.58
C ALA A 14 5.42 -24.68 -12.43
N LEU A 15 4.43 -25.14 -13.18
CA LEU A 15 3.05 -24.69 -13.09
C LEU A 15 2.47 -24.99 -11.70
N ALA A 16 2.61 -26.23 -11.21
CA ALA A 16 2.13 -26.61 -9.88
C ALA A 16 2.78 -25.79 -8.75
N ALA A 17 4.08 -25.51 -8.86
CA ALA A 17 4.79 -24.65 -7.92
C ALA A 17 4.24 -23.21 -7.95
N ARG A 18 3.95 -22.65 -9.12
CA ARG A 18 3.39 -21.31 -9.27
C ARG A 18 1.96 -21.24 -8.72
N GLU A 19 1.14 -22.24 -8.98
CA GLU A 19 -0.22 -22.32 -8.42
C GLU A 19 -0.20 -22.39 -6.89
N ALA A 20 0.73 -23.15 -6.31
CA ALA A 20 0.91 -23.23 -4.86
C ALA A 20 1.35 -21.88 -4.26
N GLU A 21 2.25 -21.15 -4.91
CA GLU A 21 2.67 -19.80 -4.50
C GLU A 21 1.50 -18.82 -4.54
N ILE A 22 0.70 -18.81 -5.60
CA ILE A 22 -0.49 -17.95 -5.74
C ILE A 22 -1.51 -18.30 -4.63
N SER A 23 -1.76 -19.57 -4.37
CA SER A 23 -2.69 -20.01 -3.33
C SER A 23 -2.22 -19.57 -1.94
N ALA A 24 -0.93 -19.72 -1.62
CA ALA A 24 -0.36 -19.27 -0.36
C ALA A 24 -0.45 -17.74 -0.20
N MET A 25 -0.20 -16.98 -1.26
CA MET A 25 -0.34 -15.53 -1.28
C MET A 25 -1.80 -15.11 -1.04
N GLN A 26 -2.75 -15.76 -1.70
CA GLN A 26 -4.18 -15.48 -1.51
C GLN A 26 -4.62 -15.75 -0.07
N GLN A 27 -4.17 -16.86 0.52
CA GLN A 27 -4.47 -17.16 1.92
C GLN A 27 -3.91 -16.11 2.87
N THR A 28 -2.69 -15.66 2.64
CA THR A 28 -2.07 -14.59 3.44
C THR A 28 -2.84 -13.28 3.34
N TYR A 29 -3.31 -12.93 2.15
CA TYR A 29 -4.13 -11.73 1.95
C TYR A 29 -5.53 -11.88 2.60
N ASP A 30 -6.12 -13.08 2.60
CA ASP A 30 -7.38 -13.35 3.30
C ASP A 30 -7.22 -13.16 4.81
N GLU A 31 -6.14 -13.62 5.39
CA GLU A 31 -5.81 -13.41 6.80
C GLU A 31 -5.65 -11.90 7.12
N LEU A 32 -4.92 -11.17 6.29
CA LEU A 32 -4.76 -9.72 6.44
C LEU A 32 -6.13 -8.99 6.38
N VAL A 33 -6.97 -9.32 5.42
CA VAL A 33 -8.32 -8.74 5.29
C VAL A 33 -9.15 -9.07 6.53
N THR A 34 -9.10 -10.30 7.02
CA THR A 34 -9.83 -10.72 8.23
C THR A 34 -9.36 -9.95 9.45
N ASP A 35 -8.06 -9.78 9.62
CA ASP A 35 -7.48 -9.08 10.76
C ASP A 35 -7.76 -7.56 10.75
N LEU A 36 -8.05 -6.99 9.58
CA LEU A 36 -8.43 -5.58 9.41
C LEU A 36 -9.94 -5.38 9.28
N GLU A 37 -10.76 -6.42 9.50
CA GLU A 37 -12.22 -6.37 9.28
C GLU A 37 -12.90 -5.25 10.09
N ALA A 38 -12.46 -5.00 11.31
CA ALA A 38 -13.01 -3.94 12.16
C ALA A 38 -12.74 -2.54 11.56
N GLU A 39 -11.55 -2.30 11.02
CA GLU A 39 -11.15 -1.05 10.39
C GLU A 39 -11.87 -0.85 9.05
N VAL A 40 -12.08 -1.93 8.31
CA VAL A 40 -12.86 -1.92 7.05
C VAL A 40 -14.32 -1.65 7.35
N SER A 41 -14.92 -2.35 8.31
CA SER A 41 -16.33 -2.20 8.68
C SER A 41 -16.65 -0.81 9.24
N SER A 42 -15.70 -0.18 9.93
CA SER A 42 -15.82 1.20 10.43
C SER A 42 -15.56 2.28 9.36
N GLY A 43 -15.16 1.88 8.16
CA GLY A 43 -14.83 2.80 7.07
C GLY A 43 -13.47 3.50 7.20
N GLN A 44 -12.62 3.07 8.14
CA GLN A 44 -11.28 3.62 8.31
C GLN A 44 -10.31 3.18 7.22
N ILE A 45 -10.45 1.94 6.75
CA ILE A 45 -9.68 1.34 5.66
C ILE A 45 -10.62 0.80 4.59
N GLU A 46 -10.28 1.00 3.34
CA GLU A 46 -10.87 0.30 2.20
C GLU A 46 -9.82 -0.61 1.59
N ILE A 47 -10.15 -1.88 1.40
CA ILE A 47 -9.23 -2.87 0.80
C ILE A 47 -9.73 -3.25 -0.57
N GLU A 48 -8.85 -3.19 -1.56
CA GLU A 48 -9.09 -3.60 -2.93
C GLU A 48 -8.08 -4.67 -3.33
N ARG A 49 -8.59 -5.79 -3.86
CA ARG A 49 -7.74 -6.84 -4.44
C ARG A 49 -7.31 -6.42 -5.83
N LEU A 50 -6.02 -6.43 -6.08
CA LEU A 50 -5.43 -6.22 -7.40
C LEU A 50 -5.15 -7.56 -8.06
N ARG A 51 -4.86 -7.55 -9.36
CA ARG A 51 -4.46 -8.76 -10.09
C ARG A 51 -3.24 -9.43 -9.45
N GLU A 52 -2.27 -8.62 -8.98
CA GLU A 52 -1.06 -9.06 -8.30
C GLU A 52 -0.85 -8.17 -7.07
N GLY A 53 -1.53 -8.49 -5.98
CA GLY A 53 -1.34 -7.77 -4.72
C GLY A 53 -2.62 -7.22 -4.10
N LEU A 54 -2.44 -6.32 -3.15
CA LEU A 54 -3.52 -5.60 -2.46
C LEU A 54 -3.26 -4.10 -2.47
N ARG A 55 -4.35 -3.35 -2.44
CA ARG A 55 -4.35 -1.91 -2.19
C ARG A 55 -5.19 -1.62 -0.95
N LEU A 56 -4.58 -0.96 0.04
CA LEU A 56 -5.28 -0.42 1.19
C LEU A 56 -5.39 1.10 0.99
N ASN A 57 -6.61 1.63 1.00
CA ASN A 57 -6.87 3.07 0.95
C ASN A 57 -7.27 3.55 2.33
N VAL A 58 -6.62 4.59 2.82
CA VAL A 58 -6.92 5.24 4.08
C VAL A 58 -7.08 6.74 3.85
N SER A 59 -8.20 7.30 4.25
CA SER A 59 -8.47 8.73 4.12
C SER A 59 -7.47 9.56 4.93
N ASP A 60 -7.07 10.70 4.40
CA ASP A 60 -6.28 11.69 5.14
C ASP A 60 -6.93 12.11 6.45
N ASP A 61 -8.27 12.23 6.47
CA ASP A 61 -9.03 12.62 7.65
C ASP A 61 -8.97 11.57 8.78
N VAL A 62 -8.68 10.31 8.45
CA VAL A 62 -8.43 9.23 9.42
C VAL A 62 -6.99 9.26 9.94
N LEU A 63 -6.03 9.60 9.08
CA LEU A 63 -4.62 9.47 9.40
C LEU A 63 -4.01 10.70 10.05
N PHE A 64 -4.41 11.90 9.60
CA PHE A 64 -3.71 13.14 9.94
C PHE A 64 -4.61 14.11 10.69
N ALA A 65 -4.02 14.85 11.62
CA ALA A 65 -4.68 15.98 12.24
C ALA A 65 -5.08 17.00 11.17
N SER A 66 -6.22 17.67 11.39
CA SER A 66 -6.75 18.64 10.43
C SER A 66 -5.71 19.71 10.06
N GLY A 67 -5.52 19.93 8.77
CA GLY A 67 -4.55 20.91 8.27
C GLY A 67 -3.09 20.56 8.62
N SER A 68 -2.75 19.28 8.73
CA SER A 68 -1.43 18.80 9.14
C SER A 68 -0.90 17.68 8.25
N ALA A 69 0.40 17.45 8.33
CA ALA A 69 1.07 16.25 7.83
C ALA A 69 1.52 15.33 8.98
N GLU A 70 1.07 15.59 10.21
CA GLU A 70 1.38 14.74 11.36
C GLU A 70 0.24 13.77 11.61
N LEU A 71 0.60 12.51 11.88
CA LEU A 71 -0.35 11.46 12.23
C LEU A 71 -1.03 11.77 13.56
N ASP A 72 -2.35 11.64 13.60
CA ASP A 72 -3.10 11.72 14.84
C ASP A 72 -3.12 10.37 15.59
N ALA A 73 -3.79 10.34 16.76
CA ALA A 73 -3.83 9.14 17.59
C ALA A 73 -4.61 7.98 16.93
N VAL A 74 -5.67 8.28 16.17
CA VAL A 74 -6.46 7.28 15.45
C VAL A 74 -5.65 6.72 14.29
N GLY A 75 -5.06 7.59 13.49
CA GLY A 75 -4.21 7.20 12.37
C GLY A 75 -3.02 6.33 12.80
N ARG A 76 -2.39 6.65 13.93
CA ARG A 76 -1.32 5.81 14.50
C ARG A 76 -1.81 4.41 14.81
N LYS A 77 -2.95 4.26 15.50
CA LYS A 77 -3.51 2.94 15.86
C LYS A 77 -3.85 2.10 14.63
N VAL A 78 -4.48 2.72 13.63
CA VAL A 78 -4.80 2.04 12.36
C VAL A 78 -3.53 1.54 11.70
N LEU A 79 -2.51 2.40 11.57
CA LEU A 79 -1.24 2.02 10.93
C LEU A 79 -0.41 1.03 11.75
N GLU A 80 -0.49 1.06 13.08
CA GLU A 80 0.15 0.05 13.94
C GLU A 80 -0.43 -1.34 13.68
N LYS A 81 -1.74 -1.43 13.49
CA LYS A 81 -2.40 -2.69 13.16
C LYS A 81 -2.01 -3.17 11.77
N VAL A 82 -1.99 -2.28 10.79
CA VAL A 82 -1.48 -2.57 9.43
C VAL A 82 -0.03 -3.06 9.49
N ALA A 83 0.85 -2.37 10.21
CA ALA A 83 2.24 -2.77 10.37
C ALA A 83 2.40 -4.17 10.97
N GLY A 84 1.55 -4.51 11.95
CA GLY A 84 1.53 -5.86 12.55
C GLY A 84 1.31 -6.96 11.51
N GLN A 85 0.43 -6.72 10.55
CA GLN A 85 0.16 -7.66 9.46
C GLN A 85 1.29 -7.68 8.42
N LEU A 86 1.80 -6.51 8.05
CA LEU A 86 2.86 -6.39 7.04
C LEU A 86 4.19 -7.03 7.45
N LYS A 87 4.47 -7.15 8.75
CA LYS A 87 5.70 -7.78 9.25
C LYS A 87 5.83 -9.23 8.84
N SER A 88 4.74 -9.97 8.81
CA SER A 88 4.71 -11.40 8.47
C SER A 88 4.72 -11.67 6.97
N LEU A 89 4.54 -10.64 6.14
CA LEU A 89 4.58 -10.73 4.69
C LEU A 89 5.99 -10.49 4.16
N ASP A 90 6.25 -10.95 2.94
CA ASP A 90 7.48 -10.66 2.19
C ASP A 90 7.25 -9.71 1.01
N ASP A 91 6.08 -9.11 0.95
CA ASP A 91 5.67 -8.19 -0.11
C ASP A 91 6.48 -6.90 -0.09
N PHE A 92 6.68 -6.31 -1.25
CA PHE A 92 7.10 -4.92 -1.39
C PHE A 92 5.92 -4.00 -1.05
N VAL A 93 6.17 -2.95 -0.29
CA VAL A 93 5.15 -2.04 0.21
C VAL A 93 5.42 -0.65 -0.32
N GLU A 94 4.58 -0.18 -1.23
CA GLU A 94 4.64 1.17 -1.76
C GLU A 94 3.56 2.03 -1.13
N VAL A 95 3.96 3.11 -0.46
CA VAL A 95 3.07 4.07 0.17
C VAL A 95 2.93 5.28 -0.72
N ARG A 96 1.74 5.48 -1.28
CA ARG A 96 1.43 6.56 -2.22
C ARG A 96 0.61 7.65 -1.55
N GLY A 97 1.06 8.89 -1.66
CA GLY A 97 0.34 10.07 -1.20
C GLY A 97 -0.45 10.73 -2.32
N HIS A 98 -1.71 11.04 -2.04
CA HIS A 98 -2.62 11.73 -2.94
C HIS A 98 -3.26 12.92 -2.25
N THR A 99 -3.45 14.00 -3.00
CA THR A 99 -4.18 15.19 -2.56
C THR A 99 -5.40 15.45 -3.46
N ASP A 100 -6.25 16.38 -3.06
CA ASP A 100 -7.18 17.00 -3.99
C ASP A 100 -6.47 18.05 -4.86
N ASP A 101 -7.21 18.73 -5.73
CA ASP A 101 -6.69 19.74 -6.67
C ASP A 101 -6.56 21.16 -6.08
N ARG A 102 -6.93 21.37 -4.82
CA ARG A 102 -6.85 22.65 -4.17
C ARG A 102 -5.43 23.03 -3.80
N ARG A 103 -5.09 24.28 -4.02
CA ARG A 103 -3.81 24.83 -3.52
C ARG A 103 -3.78 24.80 -2.00
N ILE A 104 -2.62 24.41 -1.46
CA ILE A 104 -2.36 24.43 -0.04
C ILE A 104 -2.44 25.89 0.47
N ARG A 105 -3.03 26.09 1.64
CA ARG A 105 -3.19 27.38 2.29
C ARG A 105 -2.77 27.31 3.76
N GLY A 106 -2.62 28.49 4.38
CA GLY A 106 -2.35 28.62 5.80
C GLY A 106 -0.99 28.07 6.22
N ALA A 107 -0.96 27.43 7.38
CA ALA A 107 0.29 26.94 7.98
C ALA A 107 1.00 25.87 7.15
N LEU A 108 0.25 25.03 6.44
CA LEU A 108 0.84 24.03 5.55
C LEU A 108 1.59 24.63 4.37
N ALA A 109 1.11 25.74 3.81
CA ALA A 109 1.75 26.41 2.68
C ALA A 109 3.14 26.96 3.02
N ARG A 110 3.43 27.23 4.30
CA ARG A 110 4.76 27.65 4.76
C ARG A 110 5.77 26.48 4.79
N ARG A 111 5.27 25.26 4.93
CA ARG A 111 6.09 24.05 5.03
C ARG A 111 6.20 23.30 3.72
N PHE A 112 5.13 23.33 2.93
CA PHE A 112 5.00 22.58 1.69
C PHE A 112 4.61 23.52 0.55
N PRO A 113 5.49 23.76 -0.42
CA PRO A 113 5.22 24.70 -1.52
C PRO A 113 4.05 24.27 -2.40
N THR A 114 3.93 22.95 -2.64
CA THR A 114 2.88 22.37 -3.50
C THR A 114 2.28 21.10 -2.92
N ASN A 115 1.24 20.58 -3.57
CA ASN A 115 0.64 19.29 -3.23
C ASN A 115 1.59 18.11 -3.41
N TRP A 116 2.64 18.24 -4.21
CA TRP A 116 3.66 17.22 -4.37
C TRP A 116 4.43 16.98 -3.07
N GLU A 117 4.92 18.03 -2.45
CA GLU A 117 5.68 17.94 -1.20
C GLU A 117 4.78 17.52 -0.04
N LEU A 118 3.54 18.01 0.00
CA LEU A 118 2.58 17.60 1.05
C LEU A 118 2.27 16.10 0.98
N ALA A 119 1.96 15.59 -0.21
CA ALA A 119 1.68 14.16 -0.43
C ALA A 119 2.90 13.30 -0.09
N ALA A 120 4.10 13.73 -0.52
CA ALA A 120 5.35 13.04 -0.19
C ALA A 120 5.60 13.00 1.32
N ALA A 121 5.42 14.12 2.02
CA ALA A 121 5.62 14.21 3.46
C ALA A 121 4.66 13.32 4.23
N ARG A 122 3.39 13.26 3.84
CA ARG A 122 2.38 12.39 4.45
C ARG A 122 2.70 10.91 4.24
N ALA A 123 3.03 10.52 3.00
CA ALA A 123 3.45 9.15 2.71
C ALA A 123 4.72 8.76 3.49
N ALA A 124 5.70 9.65 3.60
CA ALA A 124 6.92 9.43 4.38
C ALA A 124 6.63 9.25 5.88
N ARG A 125 5.64 9.96 6.44
CA ARG A 125 5.22 9.76 7.85
C ARG A 125 4.65 8.37 8.06
N VAL A 126 3.86 7.87 7.12
CA VAL A 126 3.33 6.50 7.15
C VAL A 126 4.47 5.49 7.08
N VAL A 127 5.37 5.61 6.11
CA VAL A 127 6.54 4.71 5.97
C VAL A 127 7.37 4.67 7.24
N ARG A 128 7.69 5.82 7.82
CA ARG A 128 8.45 5.89 9.08
C ARG A 128 7.76 5.19 10.24
N LEU A 129 6.43 5.29 10.32
CA LEU A 129 5.68 4.55 11.34
C LEU A 129 5.75 3.04 11.10
N LEU A 130 5.50 2.58 9.86
CA LEU A 130 5.60 1.16 9.51
C LEU A 130 6.99 0.60 9.84
N GLU A 131 8.05 1.31 9.47
CA GLU A 131 9.43 0.94 9.76
C GLU A 131 9.70 0.87 11.27
N SER A 132 9.25 1.87 12.03
CA SER A 132 9.39 1.91 13.50
C SER A 132 8.66 0.77 14.21
N LYS A 133 7.65 0.19 13.55
CA LYS A 133 6.89 -0.97 14.05
C LYS A 133 7.42 -2.31 13.53
N GLY A 134 8.54 -2.29 12.81
CA GLY A 134 9.31 -3.47 12.44
C GLY A 134 9.08 -3.97 11.01
N VAL A 135 8.45 -3.19 10.14
CA VAL A 135 8.45 -3.50 8.70
C VAL A 135 9.82 -3.14 8.13
N PRO A 136 10.54 -4.08 7.48
CA PRO A 136 11.88 -3.81 6.97
C PRO A 136 11.92 -2.66 5.95
N GLY A 137 12.84 -1.72 6.13
CA GLY A 137 12.95 -0.53 5.29
C GLY A 137 13.24 -0.83 3.82
N GLU A 138 13.96 -1.91 3.52
CA GLU A 138 14.24 -2.34 2.14
C GLU A 138 12.99 -2.80 1.37
N ARG A 139 11.87 -3.02 2.08
CA ARG A 139 10.58 -3.35 1.48
C ARG A 139 9.69 -2.13 1.28
N LEU A 140 10.07 -0.97 1.76
CA LEU A 140 9.25 0.23 1.81
C LEU A 140 9.66 1.24 0.74
N ALA A 141 8.68 1.85 0.08
CA ALA A 141 8.89 3.00 -0.79
C ALA A 141 7.85 4.09 -0.55
N VAL A 142 8.26 5.33 -0.79
CA VAL A 142 7.39 6.51 -0.77
C VAL A 142 7.18 6.99 -2.20
N VAL A 143 5.92 7.19 -2.58
CA VAL A 143 5.56 7.79 -3.87
C VAL A 143 4.60 8.94 -3.64
N SER A 144 4.86 10.07 -4.26
CA SER A 144 3.91 11.19 -4.31
C SER A 144 3.27 11.27 -5.68
N LEU A 145 1.95 11.30 -5.73
CA LEU A 145 1.17 11.56 -6.94
C LEU A 145 0.50 12.93 -6.90
N GLY A 146 0.53 13.60 -5.75
CA GLY A 146 -0.12 14.90 -5.58
C GLY A 146 -1.58 14.85 -6.01
N PRO A 147 -2.07 15.82 -6.81
CA PRO A 147 -3.46 15.86 -7.27
C PRO A 147 -3.69 15.10 -8.60
N ASN A 148 -2.69 14.37 -9.12
CA ASN A 148 -2.66 13.92 -10.53
C ASN A 148 -3.24 12.52 -10.74
N ASP A 149 -3.71 11.86 -9.69
CA ASP A 149 -4.36 10.56 -9.78
C ASP A 149 -5.64 10.55 -8.92
N PRO A 150 -6.66 11.33 -9.31
CA PRO A 150 -7.92 11.40 -8.56
C PRO A 150 -8.74 10.12 -8.77
N ARG A 151 -9.36 9.61 -7.68
CA ARG A 151 -10.33 8.50 -7.76
C ARG A 151 -11.66 8.93 -8.35
N VAL A 152 -12.04 10.16 -8.07
CA VAL A 152 -13.30 10.79 -8.51
C VAL A 152 -13.02 12.23 -8.93
N PRO A 153 -13.90 12.88 -9.73
CA PRO A 153 -13.73 14.29 -10.06
C PRO A 153 -13.64 15.19 -8.82
N ASN A 154 -12.79 16.22 -8.85
CA ASN A 154 -12.62 17.17 -7.74
C ASN A 154 -13.72 18.27 -7.73
N ASP A 155 -14.97 17.91 -7.96
CA ASP A 155 -16.10 18.83 -8.17
C ASP A 155 -16.88 19.13 -6.88
N THR A 156 -16.95 18.20 -5.93
CA THR A 156 -17.62 18.36 -4.64
C THR A 156 -16.63 18.31 -3.47
N ARG A 157 -17.08 18.73 -2.28
CA ARG A 157 -16.30 18.59 -1.04
C ARG A 157 -16.04 17.14 -0.70
N GLU A 158 -17.06 16.31 -0.86
CA GLU A 158 -17.04 14.87 -0.59
C GLU A 158 -16.08 14.16 -1.55
N HIS A 159 -16.13 14.46 -2.84
CA HIS A 159 -15.22 13.90 -3.84
C HIS A 159 -13.75 14.30 -3.57
N ARG A 160 -13.50 15.56 -3.21
CA ARG A 160 -12.15 15.97 -2.81
C ARG A 160 -11.66 15.23 -1.57
N ALA A 161 -12.55 14.96 -0.60
CA ALA A 161 -12.19 14.17 0.57
C ALA A 161 -11.80 12.72 0.19
N MET A 162 -12.48 12.12 -0.78
CA MET A 162 -12.14 10.78 -1.31
C MET A 162 -10.79 10.78 -2.05
N ASN A 163 -10.40 11.89 -2.66
CA ASN A 163 -9.12 12.01 -3.35
C ASN A 163 -7.94 12.21 -2.38
N ARG A 164 -8.17 12.84 -1.22
CA ARG A 164 -7.15 13.00 -0.16
C ARG A 164 -6.98 11.70 0.60
N ARG A 165 -6.01 10.91 0.20
CA ARG A 165 -5.78 9.56 0.76
C ARG A 165 -4.32 9.15 0.73
N ILE A 166 -4.02 8.15 1.52
CA ILE A 166 -2.83 7.32 1.40
C ILE A 166 -3.26 5.97 0.85
N GLU A 167 -2.56 5.52 -0.19
CA GLU A 167 -2.63 4.13 -0.66
C GLU A 167 -1.42 3.38 -0.11
N ILE A 168 -1.66 2.22 0.50
CA ILE A 168 -0.62 1.26 0.82
C ILE A 168 -0.80 0.11 -0.15
N ARG A 169 0.13 -0.03 -1.09
CA ARG A 169 0.09 -1.06 -2.12
C ARG A 169 1.06 -2.16 -1.76
N LEU A 170 0.55 -3.38 -1.70
CA LEU A 170 1.33 -4.60 -1.50
C LEU A 170 1.54 -5.25 -2.86
N GLU A 171 2.79 -5.52 -3.19
CA GLU A 171 3.18 -6.21 -4.40
C GLU A 171 4.06 -7.42 -4.04
N PRO A 172 3.76 -8.62 -4.55
CA PRO A 172 4.61 -9.77 -4.31
C PRO A 172 6.04 -9.49 -4.78
N ARG A 173 7.02 -9.80 -3.94
CA ARG A 173 8.41 -9.77 -4.40
C ARG A 173 8.61 -10.95 -5.33
N GLU A 174 9.05 -10.67 -6.56
CA GLU A 174 9.60 -11.73 -7.39
C GLU A 174 10.79 -12.32 -6.63
N LYS A 175 10.68 -13.59 -6.25
CA LYS A 175 11.86 -14.32 -5.81
C LYS A 175 12.83 -14.27 -6.98
N ALA A 176 13.97 -13.61 -6.79
CA ALA A 176 15.03 -13.55 -7.77
C ALA A 176 15.22 -14.98 -8.27
N GLY A 177 14.78 -15.23 -9.51
CA GLY A 177 14.96 -16.51 -10.16
C GLY A 177 16.43 -16.82 -10.09
N GLY A 178 16.79 -17.98 -9.52
CA GLY A 178 18.17 -18.35 -9.32
C GLY A 178 18.96 -18.03 -10.58
N GLU A 179 19.97 -17.20 -10.45
CA GLU A 179 21.00 -17.05 -11.45
C GLU A 179 21.45 -18.47 -11.80
N ALA A 180 21.06 -18.92 -12.98
CA ALA A 180 21.67 -20.07 -13.59
C ALA A 180 23.14 -19.70 -13.74
N GLY A 181 23.95 -20.18 -12.81
CA GLY A 181 25.39 -20.02 -12.86
C GLY A 181 25.94 -20.46 -14.21
N ASN A 182 26.77 -19.61 -14.73
CA ASN A 182 27.64 -19.88 -15.84
C ASN A 182 28.66 -20.98 -15.46
#